data_f9229cff014d0034d6747ea591537f82
#
_entry.id   f9229cff014d0034d6747ea591537f82
#
_cell.length_a   1.000
_cell.length_b   1.000
_cell.length_c   1.000
_cell.angle_alpha   90.00
_cell.angle_beta   90.00
_cell.angle_gamma   90.00
#
_symmetry.space_group_name_H-M   'P 1'
#
loop_
_entity.id
_entity.type
_entity.pdbx_description
1 polymer ?
#
loop_
_entity_poly.entity_id
_entity_poly.type
_entity_poly.pdbx_seq_one_letter_code
_entity_poly.pdbx_strand_id
1 'polypeptide(L)'
;RKEAGEIDKVFVSGCLSERYKPDLEKEIKNVDQYFGTHELPQLLKVLEADYKHELIGERLTTTPKHYAYLKIAEGCDRPCSFCAIPLMRGKHKSTPIENLVIEATKLAEKGIKEIMLIAQDLTYYGLDIYKKRALADLLKELVKVDGIEWIRLHYAFPTGFPMDVLDVMRDEPKV
;
A
#
# COMPACT_ATOMS: atom_id res chain seq x y z
N ARG A 1 31.43 6.56 -2.61
CA ARG A 1 31.38 5.77 -3.86
C ARG A 1 31.18 6.70 -5.05
N LYS A 2 30.26 7.69 -4.99
CA LYS A 2 30.10 8.71 -6.05
C LYS A 2 31.39 9.52 -6.22
N GLU A 3 31.97 10.01 -5.12
CA GLU A 3 33.25 10.73 -5.13
C GLU A 3 34.43 9.88 -5.64
N ALA A 4 34.37 8.56 -5.44
CA ALA A 4 35.35 7.60 -5.97
C ALA A 4 35.10 7.21 -7.44
N GLY A 5 34.04 7.76 -8.10
CA GLY A 5 33.69 7.44 -9.48
C GLY A 5 33.15 6.01 -9.70
N GLU A 6 32.73 5.33 -8.62
CA GLU A 6 32.18 3.97 -8.71
C GLU A 6 30.70 3.96 -9.11
N ILE A 7 30.00 5.07 -8.89
CA ILE A 7 28.59 5.26 -9.27
C ILE A 7 28.38 6.66 -9.85
N ASP A 8 27.53 6.79 -10.85
CA ASP A 8 27.29 8.04 -11.56
C ASP A 8 26.29 8.94 -10.81
N LYS A 9 25.20 8.36 -10.31
CA LYS A 9 24.10 9.09 -9.70
C LYS A 9 23.63 8.46 -8.39
N VAL A 10 23.16 9.32 -7.47
CA VAL A 10 22.54 8.94 -6.21
C VAL A 10 21.17 9.58 -6.11
N PHE A 11 20.13 8.77 -5.96
CA PHE A 11 18.77 9.21 -5.74
C PHE A 11 18.29 8.78 -4.36
N VAL A 12 17.57 9.65 -3.67
CA VAL A 12 16.96 9.35 -2.36
C VAL A 12 15.45 9.43 -2.50
N SER A 13 14.73 8.39 -2.08
CA SER A 13 13.28 8.34 -2.13
C SER A 13 12.71 7.75 -0.85
N GLY A 14 11.48 8.12 -0.51
CA GLY A 14 10.72 7.52 0.59
C GLY A 14 10.18 8.53 1.60
N CYS A 15 9.70 8.00 2.75
CA CYS A 15 8.97 8.77 3.76
C CYS A 15 9.78 9.93 4.37
N LEU A 16 11.07 9.70 4.61
CA LEU A 16 11.95 10.71 5.18
C LEU A 16 12.19 11.85 4.16
N SER A 17 12.42 11.46 2.91
CA SER A 17 12.57 12.39 1.79
C SER A 17 11.30 13.23 1.57
N GLU A 18 10.10 12.65 1.68
CA GLU A 18 8.84 13.40 1.61
C GLU A 18 8.77 14.49 2.67
N ARG A 19 9.07 14.13 3.92
CA ARG A 19 8.89 15.01 5.07
C ARG A 19 9.95 16.09 5.20
N TYR A 20 11.20 15.78 4.89
CA TYR A 20 12.38 16.60 5.20
C TYR A 20 13.19 17.00 3.96
N LYS A 21 12.59 16.92 2.76
CA LYS A 21 13.28 17.21 1.49
C LYS A 21 14.09 18.51 1.52
N PRO A 22 13.55 19.66 2.00
CA PRO A 22 14.32 20.92 2.03
C PRO A 22 15.53 20.89 2.95
N ASP A 23 15.46 20.15 4.07
CA ASP A 23 16.56 20.03 5.02
C ASP A 23 17.62 19.06 4.48
N LEU A 24 17.20 17.94 3.93
CA LEU A 24 18.08 16.95 3.31
C LEU A 24 18.87 17.53 2.13
N GLU A 25 18.23 18.35 1.28
CA GLU A 25 18.87 19.05 0.17
C GLU A 25 19.95 20.05 0.65
N LYS A 26 19.77 20.62 1.84
CA LYS A 26 20.76 21.54 2.43
C LYS A 26 21.94 20.81 3.05
N GLU A 27 21.67 19.71 3.78
CA GLU A 27 22.64 19.02 4.59
C GLU A 27 23.45 17.97 3.80
N ILE A 28 22.82 17.28 2.85
CA ILE A 28 23.44 16.17 2.11
C ILE A 28 23.62 16.57 0.64
N LYS A 29 24.79 17.09 0.29
CA LYS A 29 25.09 17.66 -1.05
C LYS A 29 25.39 16.64 -2.15
N ASN A 30 25.78 15.39 -1.79
CA ASN A 30 26.21 14.38 -2.76
C ASN A 30 25.06 13.55 -3.35
N VAL A 31 23.81 14.01 -3.19
CA VAL A 31 22.60 13.42 -3.77
C VAL A 31 22.18 14.24 -4.99
N ASP A 32 21.93 13.56 -6.11
CA ASP A 32 21.53 14.22 -7.36
C ASP A 32 20.09 14.70 -7.32
N GLN A 33 19.19 13.88 -6.71
CA GLN A 33 17.79 14.27 -6.57
C GLN A 33 17.11 13.51 -5.44
N TYR A 34 16.16 14.19 -4.78
CA TYR A 34 15.29 13.64 -3.75
C TYR A 34 13.87 13.48 -4.29
N PHE A 35 13.24 12.35 -3.99
CA PHE A 35 11.87 12.04 -4.37
C PHE A 35 11.03 11.73 -3.12
N GLY A 36 9.80 12.23 -3.10
CA GLY A 36 8.80 11.90 -2.10
C GLY A 36 8.17 10.53 -2.31
N THR A 37 7.24 10.17 -1.42
CA THR A 37 6.56 8.86 -1.45
C THR A 37 5.63 8.68 -2.65
N HIS A 38 5.18 9.78 -3.25
CA HIS A 38 4.27 9.78 -4.39
C HIS A 38 4.97 10.11 -5.72
N GLU A 39 6.28 10.33 -5.70
CA GLU A 39 7.07 10.76 -6.86
C GLU A 39 7.74 9.59 -7.62
N LEU A 40 7.26 8.35 -7.42
CA LEU A 40 7.78 7.20 -8.17
C LEU A 40 7.75 7.38 -9.70
N PRO A 41 6.67 7.93 -10.30
CA PRO A 41 6.67 8.16 -11.75
C PRO A 41 7.78 9.11 -12.22
N GLN A 42 8.08 10.15 -11.44
CA GLN A 42 9.16 11.10 -11.72
C GLN A 42 10.53 10.42 -11.59
N LEU A 43 10.74 9.60 -10.56
CA LEU A 43 11.97 8.83 -10.39
C LEU A 43 12.19 7.89 -11.60
N LEU A 44 11.16 7.15 -12.01
CA LEU A 44 11.25 6.24 -13.15
C LEU A 44 11.55 6.99 -14.45
N LYS A 45 10.95 8.17 -14.64
CA LYS A 45 11.25 9.03 -15.79
C LYS A 45 12.72 9.46 -15.84
N VAL A 46 13.31 9.81 -14.69
CA VAL A 46 14.73 10.18 -14.59
C VAL A 46 15.65 8.99 -14.86
N LEU A 47 15.18 7.77 -14.54
CA LEU A 47 15.87 6.51 -14.81
C LEU A 47 15.61 5.97 -16.25
N GLU A 48 14.87 6.72 -17.08
CA GLU A 48 14.46 6.32 -18.43
C GLU A 48 13.70 4.99 -18.44
N ALA A 49 13.00 4.68 -17.33
CA ALA A 49 12.21 3.47 -17.16
C ALA A 49 10.73 3.73 -17.46
N ASP A 50 10.11 2.81 -18.18
CA ASP A 50 8.67 2.87 -18.47
C ASP A 50 7.85 2.63 -17.20
N TYR A 51 7.02 3.60 -16.82
CA TYR A 51 6.02 3.44 -15.79
C TYR A 51 4.69 2.97 -16.38
N LYS A 52 4.47 1.67 -16.36
CA LYS A 52 3.19 1.08 -16.80
C LYS A 52 2.20 1.09 -15.66
N HIS A 53 1.45 2.18 -15.54
CA HIS A 53 0.39 2.34 -14.52
C HIS A 53 -0.73 1.27 -14.63
N GLU A 54 -0.84 0.62 -15.78
CA GLU A 54 -1.92 -0.30 -16.13
C GLU A 54 -1.69 -1.74 -15.66
N LEU A 55 -0.54 -2.04 -15.05
CA LEU A 55 -0.22 -3.40 -14.61
C LEU A 55 -0.76 -3.69 -13.20
N ILE A 56 -2.09 -3.63 -13.04
CA ILE A 56 -2.73 -4.02 -11.78
C ILE A 56 -2.40 -5.49 -11.50
N GLY A 57 -1.81 -5.75 -10.31
CA GLY A 57 -1.45 -7.08 -9.85
C GLY A 57 -0.20 -7.70 -10.50
N GLU A 58 0.45 -7.03 -11.45
CA GLU A 58 1.72 -7.46 -12.04
C GLU A 58 2.89 -7.03 -11.15
N ARG A 59 3.13 -7.78 -10.09
CA ARG A 59 4.27 -7.54 -9.20
C ARG A 59 5.08 -8.79 -8.92
N LEU A 60 6.37 -8.63 -8.73
CA LEU A 60 7.21 -9.66 -8.16
C LEU A 60 6.98 -9.73 -6.64
N THR A 61 6.58 -10.88 -6.14
CA THR A 61 6.42 -11.11 -4.71
C THR A 61 7.75 -11.57 -4.11
N THR A 62 8.16 -10.93 -3.01
CA THR A 62 9.35 -11.30 -2.24
C THR A 62 9.01 -12.09 -0.97
N THR A 63 7.72 -12.30 -0.72
CA THR A 63 7.21 -13.15 0.35
C THR A 63 7.35 -14.64 0.00
N PRO A 64 7.32 -15.55 1.00
CA PRO A 64 7.15 -16.98 0.74
C PRO A 64 5.95 -17.27 -0.16
N LYS A 65 6.00 -18.39 -0.89
CA LYS A 65 5.02 -18.70 -1.95
C LYS A 65 3.58 -18.91 -1.47
N HIS A 66 3.35 -19.09 -0.17
CA HIS A 66 2.02 -19.37 0.37
C HIS A 66 1.23 -18.11 0.75
N TYR A 67 1.87 -16.94 0.95
CA TYR A 67 1.16 -15.73 1.30
C TYR A 67 1.67 -14.48 0.57
N ALA A 68 0.82 -13.47 0.47
CA ALA A 68 1.19 -12.15 -0.02
C ALA A 68 0.43 -11.04 0.72
N TYR A 69 1.03 -9.85 0.75
CA TYR A 69 0.33 -8.66 1.23
C TYR A 69 -0.52 -8.06 0.11
N LEU A 70 -1.76 -7.68 0.42
CA LEU A 70 -2.64 -6.91 -0.45
C LEU A 70 -2.86 -5.53 0.17
N LYS A 71 -2.25 -4.50 -0.44
CA LYS A 71 -2.37 -3.13 0.06
C LYS A 71 -3.67 -2.51 -0.42
N ILE A 72 -4.65 -2.35 0.48
CA ILE A 72 -5.99 -1.86 0.15
C ILE A 72 -6.13 -0.34 0.20
N ALA A 73 -5.22 0.35 0.90
CA ALA A 73 -5.20 1.81 0.98
C ALA A 73 -3.80 2.33 1.31
N GLU A 74 -3.56 3.61 1.05
CA GLU A 74 -2.36 4.36 1.39
C GLU A 74 -2.74 5.65 2.14
N GLY A 75 -1.87 6.10 3.07
CA GLY A 75 -2.10 7.30 3.86
C GLY A 75 -3.07 7.09 5.02
N CYS A 76 -3.25 8.13 5.85
CA CYS A 76 -4.08 8.04 7.04
C CYS A 76 -4.63 9.42 7.44
N ASP A 77 -5.93 9.48 7.75
CA ASP A 77 -6.61 10.70 8.20
C ASP A 77 -6.79 10.78 9.73
N ARG A 78 -6.23 9.80 10.50
CA ARG A 78 -6.32 9.86 11.96
C ARG A 78 -5.41 10.94 12.53
N PRO A 79 -5.95 11.83 13.39
CA PRO A 79 -5.18 12.91 14.02
C PRO A 79 -4.45 12.44 15.29
N CYS A 80 -3.64 11.37 15.19
CA CYS A 80 -2.87 10.89 16.34
C CYS A 80 -1.71 11.85 16.62
N SER A 81 -1.62 12.37 17.85
CA SER A 81 -0.70 13.45 18.23
C SER A 81 0.79 13.14 18.02
N PHE A 82 1.19 11.88 18.06
CA PHE A 82 2.57 11.42 17.90
C PHE A 82 2.89 10.86 16.50
N CYS A 83 1.89 10.79 15.61
CA CYS A 83 2.04 10.07 14.35
C CYS A 83 2.39 10.99 13.19
N ALA A 84 3.49 10.69 12.49
CA ALA A 84 3.94 11.44 11.33
C ALA A 84 3.42 10.88 9.99
N ILE A 85 2.63 9.82 9.98
CA ILE A 85 2.14 9.19 8.74
C ILE A 85 1.40 10.17 7.82
N PRO A 86 0.48 11.04 8.29
CA PRO A 86 -0.17 12.00 7.41
C PRO A 86 0.78 12.96 6.71
N LEU A 87 1.93 13.27 7.34
CA LEU A 87 2.96 14.15 6.78
C LEU A 87 3.87 13.43 5.76
N MET A 88 3.91 12.10 5.80
CA MET A 88 4.79 11.29 4.96
C MET A 88 4.05 10.53 3.85
N ARG A 89 2.81 10.10 4.12
CA ARG A 89 1.99 9.27 3.23
C ARG A 89 0.73 9.99 2.75
N GLY A 90 0.48 11.20 3.25
CA GLY A 90 -0.70 11.98 2.90
C GLY A 90 -2.01 11.43 3.48
N LYS A 91 -3.11 11.93 2.91
CA LYS A 91 -4.47 11.52 3.29
C LYS A 91 -4.76 10.08 2.88
N HIS A 92 -5.72 9.48 3.59
CA HIS A 92 -6.20 8.13 3.27
C HIS A 92 -6.76 8.06 1.83
N LYS A 93 -6.25 7.10 1.07
CA LYS A 93 -6.65 6.86 -0.32
C LYS A 93 -6.84 5.37 -0.54
N SER A 94 -8.09 4.95 -0.71
CA SER A 94 -8.48 3.56 -0.94
C SER A 94 -8.25 3.13 -2.38
N THR A 95 -7.90 1.86 -2.58
CA THR A 95 -7.92 1.21 -3.88
C THR A 95 -9.33 0.67 -4.15
N PRO A 96 -9.92 0.85 -5.33
CA PRO A 96 -11.24 0.30 -5.66
C PRO A 96 -11.32 -1.23 -5.47
N ILE A 97 -12.50 -1.73 -5.04
CA ILE A 97 -12.73 -3.16 -4.78
C ILE A 97 -12.39 -3.99 -6.01
N GLU A 98 -12.80 -3.55 -7.19
CA GLU A 98 -12.59 -4.25 -8.46
C GLU A 98 -11.10 -4.49 -8.74
N ASN A 99 -10.27 -3.48 -8.48
CA ASN A 99 -8.82 -3.57 -8.68
C ASN A 99 -8.18 -4.54 -7.67
N LEU A 100 -8.66 -4.54 -6.42
CA LEU A 100 -8.18 -5.44 -5.39
C LEU A 100 -8.57 -6.90 -5.66
N VAL A 101 -9.76 -7.14 -6.19
CA VAL A 101 -10.20 -8.48 -6.63
C VAL A 101 -9.33 -8.97 -7.79
N ILE A 102 -9.05 -8.12 -8.79
CA ILE A 102 -8.13 -8.46 -9.89
C ILE A 102 -6.75 -8.82 -9.35
N GLU A 103 -6.21 -8.01 -8.43
CA GLU A 103 -4.89 -8.27 -7.83
C GLU A 103 -4.90 -9.58 -7.02
N ALA A 104 -5.92 -9.83 -6.20
CA ALA A 104 -6.07 -11.05 -5.43
C ALA A 104 -6.17 -12.30 -6.34
N THR A 105 -6.91 -12.21 -7.44
CA THR A 105 -7.03 -13.28 -8.44
C THR A 105 -5.67 -13.61 -9.06
N LYS A 106 -4.91 -12.61 -9.48
CA LYS A 106 -3.55 -12.81 -10.02
C LYS A 106 -2.57 -13.39 -9.00
N LEU A 107 -2.72 -13.04 -7.71
CA LEU A 107 -1.95 -13.66 -6.63
C LEU A 107 -2.32 -15.13 -6.45
N ALA A 108 -3.61 -15.48 -6.49
CA ALA A 108 -4.09 -16.85 -6.42
C ALA A 108 -3.58 -17.70 -7.60
N GLU A 109 -3.58 -17.16 -8.83
CA GLU A 109 -3.02 -17.81 -10.03
C GLU A 109 -1.52 -18.11 -9.90
N LYS A 110 -0.77 -17.28 -9.14
CA LYS A 110 0.64 -17.51 -8.78
C LYS A 110 0.83 -18.55 -7.65
N GLY A 111 -0.26 -19.11 -7.11
CA GLY A 111 -0.26 -20.13 -6.06
C GLY A 111 -0.27 -19.58 -4.65
N ILE A 112 -0.51 -18.28 -4.45
CA ILE A 112 -0.71 -17.69 -3.13
C ILE A 112 -2.02 -18.20 -2.53
N LYS A 113 -1.95 -18.65 -1.28
CA LYS A 113 -3.09 -19.21 -0.53
C LYS A 113 -3.64 -18.26 0.53
N GLU A 114 -2.80 -17.41 1.07
CA GLU A 114 -3.15 -16.43 2.09
C GLU A 114 -2.88 -15.01 1.61
N ILE A 115 -3.85 -14.11 1.75
CA ILE A 115 -3.67 -12.68 1.54
C ILE A 115 -3.80 -11.91 2.87
N MET A 116 -2.83 -11.06 3.12
CA MET A 116 -2.84 -10.16 4.28
C MET A 116 -3.22 -8.76 3.83
N LEU A 117 -4.40 -8.29 4.24
CA LEU A 117 -4.84 -6.94 3.92
C LEU A 117 -4.06 -5.93 4.76
N ILE A 118 -3.41 -4.98 4.10
CA ILE A 118 -2.63 -3.94 4.75
C ILE A 118 -3.05 -2.54 4.32
N ALA A 119 -3.04 -1.64 5.29
CA ALA A 119 -3.13 -0.20 5.17
C ALA A 119 -2.56 0.41 6.46
N GLN A 120 -2.44 1.73 6.54
CA GLN A 120 -2.15 2.41 7.80
C GLN A 120 -3.31 2.30 8.79
N ASP A 121 -4.55 2.20 8.28
CA ASP A 121 -5.75 1.86 9.04
C ASP A 121 -6.80 1.24 8.11
N LEU A 122 -7.08 -0.05 8.27
CA LEU A 122 -8.07 -0.77 7.47
C LEU A 122 -9.51 -0.25 7.69
N THR A 123 -9.79 0.28 8.89
CA THR A 123 -11.15 0.69 9.27
C THR A 123 -11.65 1.91 8.49
N TYR A 124 -10.76 2.65 7.82
CA TYR A 124 -11.11 3.80 6.99
C TYR A 124 -11.38 3.43 5.52
N TYR A 125 -11.13 2.19 5.15
CA TYR A 125 -11.31 1.76 3.77
C TYR A 125 -12.69 2.12 3.20
N GLY A 126 -12.67 2.76 2.05
CA GLY A 126 -13.86 3.16 1.29
C GLY A 126 -14.45 4.52 1.63
N LEU A 127 -14.08 5.16 2.76
CA LEU A 127 -14.63 6.47 3.14
C LEU A 127 -14.38 7.55 2.08
N ASP A 128 -13.23 7.53 1.43
CA ASP A 128 -12.85 8.49 0.39
C ASP A 128 -13.60 8.26 -0.92
N ILE A 129 -13.73 7.01 -1.39
CA ILE A 129 -14.28 6.67 -2.69
C ILE A 129 -15.78 6.29 -2.64
N TYR A 130 -16.23 5.54 -1.62
CA TYR A 130 -17.61 5.05 -1.50
C TYR A 130 -18.46 5.84 -0.50
N LYS A 131 -17.87 6.83 0.21
CA LYS A 131 -18.53 7.65 1.24
C LYS A 131 -19.08 6.85 2.42
N LYS A 132 -18.61 5.61 2.58
CA LYS A 132 -18.93 4.70 3.70
C LYS A 132 -17.71 3.82 4.02
N ARG A 133 -17.68 3.22 5.19
CA ARG A 133 -16.73 2.15 5.51
C ARG A 133 -17.10 0.92 4.69
N ALA A 134 -16.22 0.47 3.82
CA ALA A 134 -16.52 -0.59 2.85
C ALA A 134 -15.61 -1.83 3.04
N LEU A 135 -15.01 -1.99 4.22
CA LEU A 135 -14.12 -3.14 4.49
C LEU A 135 -14.90 -4.46 4.43
N ALA A 136 -16.12 -4.50 4.99
CA ALA A 136 -16.97 -5.69 4.90
C ALA A 136 -17.37 -6.01 3.45
N ASP A 137 -17.67 -4.99 2.65
CA ASP A 137 -17.99 -5.19 1.22
C ASP A 137 -16.78 -5.76 0.47
N LEU A 138 -15.58 -5.23 0.73
CA LEU A 138 -14.34 -5.76 0.15
C LEU A 138 -14.13 -7.23 0.53
N LEU A 139 -14.29 -7.58 1.81
CA LEU A 139 -14.12 -8.96 2.26
C LEU A 139 -15.08 -9.92 1.57
N LYS A 140 -16.36 -9.53 1.42
CA LYS A 140 -17.38 -10.33 0.70
C LYS A 140 -17.02 -10.59 -0.77
N GLU A 141 -16.28 -9.70 -1.40
CA GLU A 141 -15.79 -9.94 -2.76
C GLU A 141 -14.51 -10.78 -2.77
N LEU A 142 -13.58 -10.55 -1.84
CA LEU A 142 -12.34 -11.29 -1.78
C LEU A 142 -12.52 -12.77 -1.41
N VAL A 143 -13.51 -13.13 -0.57
CA VAL A 143 -13.80 -14.54 -0.24
C VAL A 143 -14.25 -15.36 -1.45
N LYS A 144 -14.77 -14.72 -2.50
CA LYS A 144 -15.18 -15.36 -3.76
C LYS A 144 -13.99 -15.70 -4.66
N VAL A 145 -12.79 -15.19 -4.37
CA VAL A 145 -11.61 -15.45 -5.19
C VAL A 145 -11.19 -16.92 -5.00
N ASP A 146 -11.20 -17.66 -6.11
CA ASP A 146 -10.77 -19.04 -6.12
C ASP A 146 -9.26 -19.14 -5.88
N GLY A 147 -8.84 -20.15 -5.12
CA GLY A 147 -7.44 -20.38 -4.79
C GLY A 147 -6.94 -19.66 -3.54
N ILE A 148 -7.61 -18.58 -3.09
CA ILE A 148 -7.36 -17.99 -1.77
C ILE A 148 -8.10 -18.79 -0.70
N GLU A 149 -7.37 -19.22 0.31
CA GLU A 149 -7.87 -20.05 1.41
C GLU A 149 -7.96 -19.24 2.73
N TRP A 150 -7.18 -18.15 2.86
CA TRP A 150 -7.16 -17.34 4.07
C TRP A 150 -6.98 -15.84 3.76
N ILE A 151 -7.78 -15.00 4.44
CA ILE A 151 -7.73 -13.55 4.38
C ILE A 151 -7.48 -13.01 5.78
N ARG A 152 -6.36 -12.34 5.99
CA ARG A 152 -5.97 -11.80 7.29
C ARG A 152 -6.03 -10.27 7.28
N LEU A 153 -6.63 -9.70 8.33
CA LEU A 153 -6.71 -8.26 8.56
C LEU A 153 -5.54 -7.78 9.42
N HIS A 154 -4.83 -6.75 8.96
CA HIS A 154 -3.74 -6.11 9.70
C HIS A 154 -4.03 -4.62 9.92
N TYR A 155 -3.70 -4.10 11.12
CA TYR A 155 -3.83 -2.68 11.48
C TYR A 155 -5.28 -2.14 11.47
N ALA A 156 -6.18 -2.84 12.10
CA ALA A 156 -7.53 -2.36 12.37
C ALA A 156 -7.56 -1.56 13.69
N PHE A 157 -7.80 -0.25 13.61
CA PHE A 157 -7.87 0.59 14.81
C PHE A 157 -9.19 0.37 15.54
N PRO A 158 -9.20 0.18 16.88
CA PRO A 158 -10.41 -0.23 17.60
C PRO A 158 -11.51 0.84 17.63
N THR A 159 -11.14 2.14 17.72
CA THR A 159 -12.14 3.21 17.76
C THR A 159 -12.82 3.40 16.39
N GLY A 160 -14.14 3.18 16.36
CA GLY A 160 -14.93 3.24 15.14
C GLY A 160 -14.68 2.06 14.20
N PHE A 161 -14.35 0.89 14.74
CA PHE A 161 -14.27 -0.34 13.99
C PHE A 161 -15.63 -0.65 13.33
N PRO A 162 -15.69 -0.97 12.02
CA PRO A 162 -16.93 -1.31 11.35
C PRO A 162 -17.44 -2.68 11.81
N MET A 163 -18.54 -2.70 12.55
CA MET A 163 -19.05 -3.92 13.22
C MET A 163 -19.55 -4.98 12.24
N ASP A 164 -19.97 -4.59 11.04
CA ASP A 164 -20.35 -5.47 9.93
C ASP A 164 -19.19 -6.38 9.44
N VAL A 165 -17.96 -6.00 9.72
CA VAL A 165 -16.78 -6.87 9.49
C VAL A 165 -16.82 -8.11 10.37
N LEU A 166 -17.30 -7.99 11.62
CA LEU A 166 -17.41 -9.14 12.54
C LEU A 166 -18.43 -10.17 12.04
N ASP A 167 -19.51 -9.72 11.39
CA ASP A 167 -20.49 -10.63 10.78
C ASP A 167 -19.82 -11.42 9.63
N VAL A 168 -19.02 -10.77 8.79
CA VAL A 168 -18.27 -11.45 7.74
C VAL A 168 -17.27 -12.46 8.34
N MET A 169 -16.51 -12.06 9.37
CA MET A 169 -15.54 -12.96 10.04
C MET A 169 -16.21 -14.17 10.70
N ARG A 170 -17.45 -14.02 11.18
CA ARG A 170 -18.21 -15.13 11.76
C ARG A 170 -18.71 -16.10 10.69
N ASP A 171 -19.19 -15.57 9.56
CA ASP A 171 -19.95 -16.32 8.57
C ASP A 171 -19.05 -16.88 7.44
N GLU A 172 -17.87 -16.29 7.24
CA GLU A 172 -16.94 -16.63 6.16
C GLU A 172 -15.67 -17.34 6.70
N PRO A 173 -15.50 -18.62 6.46
CA PRO A 173 -14.38 -19.40 7.02
C PRO A 173 -13.01 -19.01 6.50
N LYS A 174 -12.93 -18.21 5.43
CA LYS A 174 -11.67 -17.72 4.88
C LYS A 174 -11.14 -16.47 5.60
N VAL A 175 -11.94 -15.81 6.47
CA VAL A 175 -11.58 -14.52 7.10
C VAL A 175 -11.19 -14.69 8.56
#